data_78d60e1fba9046c9269508bad79bda2e
#
_entry.id   78d60e1fba9046c9269508bad79bda2e
#
_cell.length_a   1.000
_cell.length_b   1.000
_cell.length_c   1.000
_cell.angle_alpha   90.00
_cell.angle_beta   90.00
_cell.angle_gamma   90.00
#
_symmetry.space_group_name_H-M   'P 1'
#
loop_
_entity.id
_entity.type
_entity.pdbx_description
1 polymer ?
#
loop_
_entity_poly.entity_id
_entity_poly.type
_entity_poly.pdbx_seq_one_letter_code
_entity_poly.pdbx_strand_id
1 'polypeptide(L)'
;MAVLGNDSPAASVCGEIDSGAEFYDYDAKYITDTSTAYVPARIPDDVAEQVRELAVKAYTALGCQGLSRVDFFVTYEGEEIVFNEINTLPGFTSISMYPKLFAASGIPYENLVDELLRLALEA
;
A
#
# COMPACT_ATOMS: atom_id res chain seq x y z
N MET A 1 1.04 -0.49 1.61
CA MET A 1 1.56 -0.97 0.31
C MET A 1 0.45 -0.94 -0.72
N ALA A 2 0.66 -0.30 -1.85
CA ALA A 2 -0.32 -0.28 -2.93
C ALA A 2 0.06 -1.28 -4.01
N VAL A 3 -0.92 -1.98 -4.57
CA VAL A 3 -0.73 -2.94 -5.67
C VAL A 3 -1.66 -2.56 -6.81
N LEU A 4 -1.16 -2.65 -8.02
CA LEU A 4 -1.86 -2.24 -9.25
C LEU A 4 -1.66 -3.29 -10.32
N GLY A 5 -2.73 -3.75 -10.96
CA GLY A 5 -2.66 -4.62 -12.12
C GLY A 5 -3.64 -5.78 -12.10
N ASN A 6 -3.78 -6.41 -13.25
CA ASN A 6 -4.59 -7.62 -13.40
C ASN A 6 -3.68 -8.86 -13.43
N ASP A 7 -3.17 -9.21 -14.63
CA ASP A 7 -2.34 -10.41 -14.79
C ASP A 7 -0.90 -10.22 -14.30
N SER A 8 -0.40 -9.00 -14.32
CA SER A 8 0.98 -8.68 -13.93
C SER A 8 0.99 -7.57 -12.88
N PRO A 9 0.55 -7.88 -11.66
CA PRO A 9 0.46 -6.86 -10.62
C PRO A 9 1.82 -6.33 -10.20
N ALA A 10 1.87 -5.04 -9.93
CA ALA A 10 3.06 -4.35 -9.46
C ALA A 10 2.80 -3.66 -8.13
N ALA A 11 3.75 -3.77 -7.22
CA ALA A 11 3.67 -3.10 -5.92
C ALA A 11 4.40 -1.75 -5.96
N SER A 12 3.85 -0.79 -5.24
CA SER A 12 4.46 0.52 -5.05
C SER A 12 5.64 0.45 -4.08
N VAL A 13 6.27 1.60 -3.81
CA VAL A 13 7.15 1.72 -2.66
C VAL A 13 6.34 1.49 -1.38
N CYS A 14 7.01 1.08 -0.31
CA CYS A 14 6.37 0.93 0.99
C CYS A 14 6.07 2.31 1.60
N GLY A 15 4.89 2.43 2.20
CA GLY A 15 4.57 3.57 3.04
C GLY A 15 4.43 3.10 4.49
N GLU A 16 4.75 3.99 5.40
CA GLU A 16 4.66 3.71 6.84
C GLU A 16 3.69 4.67 7.47
N ILE A 17 2.83 4.15 8.35
CA ILE A 17 1.98 4.99 9.18
C ILE A 17 2.40 4.80 10.63
N ASP A 18 2.86 5.89 11.24
CA ASP A 18 3.13 5.95 12.66
C ASP A 18 1.94 6.64 13.31
N SER A 19 1.13 5.88 14.02
CA SER A 19 -0.10 6.38 14.61
C SER A 19 0.13 7.27 15.83
N GLY A 20 1.34 7.26 16.39
CA GLY A 20 1.63 7.94 17.64
C GLY A 20 0.98 7.28 18.86
N ALA A 21 0.39 6.10 18.67
CA ALA A 21 -0.26 5.31 19.71
C ALA A 21 0.36 3.92 19.77
N GLU A 22 0.24 3.25 20.93
CA GLU A 22 0.76 1.91 21.09
C GLU A 22 0.04 0.89 20.20
N PHE A 23 -1.26 1.09 20.01
CA PHE A 23 -2.08 0.24 19.16
C PHE A 23 -2.65 1.04 17.99
N TYR A 24 -2.79 0.35 16.86
CA TYR A 24 -3.41 0.90 15.66
C TYR A 24 -4.94 0.77 15.82
N ASP A 25 -5.56 1.78 16.40
CA ASP A 25 -7.00 1.81 16.65
C ASP A 25 -7.79 2.41 15.47
N TYR A 26 -9.10 2.55 15.63
CA TYR A 26 -9.96 3.07 14.58
C TYR A 26 -9.58 4.48 14.14
N ASP A 27 -9.26 5.34 15.10
CA ASP A 27 -8.88 6.72 14.79
C ASP A 27 -7.55 6.78 14.04
N ALA A 28 -6.62 5.88 14.37
CA ALA A 28 -5.33 5.82 13.72
C ALA A 28 -5.38 5.25 12.30
N LYS A 29 -6.44 4.54 11.91
CA LYS A 29 -6.64 4.09 10.52
C LYS A 29 -6.75 5.25 9.55
N TYR A 30 -7.26 6.35 10.01
CA TYR A 30 -7.34 7.59 9.25
C TYR A 30 -6.21 8.48 9.73
N ILE A 31 -5.51 9.15 8.83
CA ILE A 31 -4.42 10.03 9.21
C ILE A 31 -5.00 11.18 10.04
N THR A 32 -4.66 11.19 11.32
CA THR A 32 -5.10 12.20 12.29
C THR A 32 -3.91 13.09 12.64
N ASP A 33 -4.14 14.09 13.50
CA ASP A 33 -3.08 14.97 13.98
C ASP A 33 -2.00 14.22 14.75
N THR A 34 -2.32 13.02 15.28
CA THR A 34 -1.37 12.19 16.02
C THR A 34 -0.64 11.18 15.14
N SER A 35 -1.04 11.07 13.87
CA SER A 35 -0.46 10.13 12.92
C SER A 35 0.53 10.82 12.01
N THR A 36 1.61 10.12 11.65
CA THR A 36 2.60 10.59 10.68
C THR A 36 2.77 9.54 9.60
N ALA A 37 2.74 9.97 8.35
CA ALA A 37 2.97 9.10 7.21
C ALA A 37 4.38 9.33 6.65
N TYR A 38 5.09 8.25 6.39
CA TYR A 38 6.42 8.29 5.78
C TYR A 38 6.37 7.55 4.44
N VAL A 39 6.72 8.23 3.36
CA VAL A 39 6.76 7.65 2.02
C VAL A 39 8.07 8.06 1.37
N PRO A 40 9.01 7.14 1.18
CA PRO A 40 8.95 5.72 1.53
C PRO A 40 9.07 5.45 3.03
N ALA A 41 8.68 4.25 3.42
CA ALA A 41 8.75 3.80 4.82
C ALA A 41 10.19 3.76 5.33
N ARG A 42 10.36 3.99 6.63
CA ARG A 42 11.67 3.96 7.30
C ARG A 42 12.03 2.54 7.71
N ILE A 43 12.23 1.67 6.73
CA ILE A 43 12.62 0.28 6.92
C ILE A 43 13.81 -0.04 6.01
N PRO A 44 14.63 -1.05 6.35
CA PRO A 44 15.72 -1.47 5.47
C PRO A 44 15.22 -1.87 4.08
N ASP A 45 16.03 -1.66 3.06
CA ASP A 45 15.64 -1.94 1.67
C ASP A 45 15.28 -3.40 1.43
N ASP A 46 15.98 -4.34 2.09
CA ASP A 46 15.67 -5.76 1.97
C ASP A 46 14.33 -6.12 2.59
N VAL A 47 13.97 -5.47 3.70
CA VAL A 47 12.66 -5.65 4.34
C VAL A 47 11.57 -5.06 3.45
N ALA A 48 11.79 -3.88 2.89
CA ALA A 48 10.85 -3.25 1.97
C ALA A 48 10.57 -4.14 0.76
N GLU A 49 11.60 -4.77 0.19
CA GLU A 49 11.45 -5.66 -0.95
C GLU A 49 10.67 -6.93 -0.58
N GLN A 50 10.90 -7.48 0.61
CA GLN A 50 10.11 -8.61 1.11
C GLN A 50 8.64 -8.25 1.27
N VAL A 51 8.33 -7.06 1.79
CA VAL A 51 6.95 -6.58 1.93
C VAL A 51 6.30 -6.44 0.56
N ARG A 52 7.01 -5.90 -0.42
CA ARG A 52 6.50 -5.77 -1.80
C ARG A 52 6.17 -7.13 -2.41
N GLU A 53 7.06 -8.10 -2.25
CA GLU A 53 6.83 -9.47 -2.75
C GLU A 53 5.63 -10.12 -2.09
N LEU A 54 5.51 -9.99 -0.77
CA LEU A 54 4.38 -10.52 -0.01
C LEU A 54 3.06 -9.86 -0.41
N ALA A 55 3.08 -8.55 -0.68
CA ALA A 55 1.90 -7.82 -1.11
C ALA A 55 1.39 -8.36 -2.46
N VAL A 56 2.27 -8.57 -3.41
CA VAL A 56 1.91 -9.15 -4.72
C VAL A 56 1.40 -10.58 -4.55
N LYS A 57 2.04 -11.36 -3.67
CA LYS A 57 1.59 -12.73 -3.38
C LYS A 57 0.18 -12.77 -2.81
N ALA A 58 -0.11 -11.91 -1.83
CA ALA A 58 -1.44 -11.85 -1.22
C ALA A 58 -2.49 -11.40 -2.25
N TYR A 59 -2.16 -10.40 -3.05
CA TYR A 59 -3.00 -9.88 -4.11
C TYR A 59 -3.38 -10.99 -5.11
N THR A 60 -2.39 -11.72 -5.57
CA THR A 60 -2.58 -12.81 -6.54
C THR A 60 -3.34 -13.97 -5.92
N ALA A 61 -3.00 -14.37 -4.70
CA ALA A 61 -3.63 -15.48 -4.02
C ALA A 61 -5.13 -15.26 -3.78
N LEU A 62 -5.53 -14.01 -3.56
CA LEU A 62 -6.93 -13.65 -3.34
C LEU A 62 -7.68 -13.31 -4.62
N GLY A 63 -7.03 -13.41 -5.77
CA GLY A 63 -7.66 -13.15 -7.06
C GLY A 63 -8.00 -11.69 -7.30
N CYS A 64 -7.25 -10.77 -6.72
CA CYS A 64 -7.50 -9.34 -6.88
C CYS A 64 -7.21 -8.86 -8.30
N GLN A 65 -7.94 -7.84 -8.73
CA GLN A 65 -7.72 -7.16 -10.00
C GLN A 65 -7.84 -5.65 -9.82
N GLY A 66 -7.20 -4.89 -10.68
CA GLY A 66 -7.22 -3.44 -10.66
C GLY A 66 -6.34 -2.87 -9.58
N LEU A 67 -6.84 -2.76 -8.37
CA LEU A 67 -6.12 -2.12 -7.27
C LEU A 67 -6.44 -2.76 -5.93
N SER A 68 -5.47 -2.70 -5.02
CA SER A 68 -5.68 -3.02 -3.61
C SER A 68 -4.60 -2.32 -2.78
N ARG A 69 -4.91 -2.07 -1.52
CA ARG A 69 -3.92 -1.68 -0.53
C ARG A 69 -3.74 -2.85 0.43
N VAL A 70 -2.51 -3.28 0.61
CA VAL A 70 -2.15 -4.39 1.48
C VAL A 70 -1.41 -3.84 2.69
N ASP A 71 -1.90 -4.15 3.86
CA ASP A 71 -1.39 -3.61 5.12
C ASP A 71 -0.67 -4.68 5.92
N PHE A 72 0.50 -4.33 6.42
CA PHE A 72 1.37 -5.21 7.21
C PHE A 72 1.77 -4.55 8.51
N PHE A 73 2.08 -5.39 9.49
CA PHE A 73 2.85 -4.97 10.66
C PHE A 73 4.28 -5.46 10.47
N VAL A 74 5.24 -4.58 10.72
CA VAL A 74 6.65 -4.91 10.65
C VAL A 74 7.28 -4.52 11.98
N THR A 75 8.02 -5.44 12.59
CA THR A 75 8.72 -5.14 13.85
C THR A 75 9.79 -4.08 13.64
N TYR A 76 10.16 -3.38 14.71
CA TYR A 76 11.16 -2.30 14.62
C TYR A 76 12.50 -2.78 14.07
N GLU A 77 12.88 -4.00 14.41
CA GLU A 77 14.12 -4.59 13.91
C GLU A 77 13.98 -5.19 12.51
N GLY A 78 12.76 -5.19 11.97
CA GLY A 78 12.50 -5.79 10.66
C GLY A 78 12.57 -7.31 10.65
N GLU A 79 12.53 -7.94 11.82
CA GLU A 79 12.65 -9.40 11.95
C GLU A 79 11.39 -10.14 11.57
N GLU A 80 10.24 -9.53 11.80
CA GLU A 80 8.94 -10.12 11.48
C GLU A 80 8.11 -9.21 10.59
N ILE A 81 7.49 -9.80 9.58
CA ILE A 81 6.53 -9.16 8.70
C ILE A 81 5.22 -9.92 8.86
N VAL A 82 4.20 -9.26 9.39
CA VAL A 82 2.91 -9.88 9.66
C VAL A 82 1.85 -9.26 8.76
N PHE A 83 1.20 -10.10 7.96
CA PHE A 83 0.08 -9.65 7.14
C PHE A 83 -1.09 -9.26 8.05
N ASN A 84 -1.64 -8.08 7.81
CA ASN A 84 -2.80 -7.60 8.56
C ASN A 84 -4.08 -7.74 7.73
N GLU A 85 -4.19 -6.96 6.66
CA GLU A 85 -5.40 -6.98 5.84
C GLU A 85 -5.10 -6.55 4.40
N ILE A 86 -6.03 -6.90 3.50
CA ILE A 86 -6.04 -6.38 2.14
C ILE A 86 -7.34 -5.61 1.93
N ASN A 87 -7.24 -4.40 1.41
CA ASN A 87 -8.37 -3.53 1.16
C ASN A 87 -8.54 -3.39 -0.35
N THR A 88 -9.60 -4.02 -0.88
CA THR A 88 -9.85 -4.06 -2.32
C THR A 88 -10.55 -2.82 -2.86
N LEU A 89 -10.95 -1.91 -1.99
CA LEU A 89 -11.51 -0.61 -2.38
C LEU A 89 -10.90 0.48 -1.49
N PRO A 90 -9.59 0.75 -1.63
CA PRO A 90 -8.92 1.72 -0.78
C PRO A 90 -9.40 3.14 -1.06
N GLY A 91 -9.23 4.03 -0.07
CA GLY A 91 -9.48 5.45 -0.26
C GLY A 91 -8.69 5.98 -1.45
N PHE A 92 -9.31 6.85 -2.25
CA PHE A 92 -8.71 7.33 -3.49
C PHE A 92 -8.98 8.82 -3.66
N THR A 93 -8.47 9.60 -2.72
CA THR A 93 -8.48 11.06 -2.80
C THR A 93 -7.04 11.55 -2.99
N SER A 94 -6.88 12.83 -3.27
CA SER A 94 -5.54 13.41 -3.45
C SER A 94 -4.64 13.28 -2.21
N ILE A 95 -5.22 13.04 -1.04
CA ILE A 95 -4.48 12.89 0.22
C ILE A 95 -4.44 11.44 0.72
N SER A 96 -5.07 10.51 0.00
CA SER A 96 -5.09 9.10 0.39
C SER A 96 -3.74 8.43 0.14
N MET A 97 -3.42 7.40 0.93
CA MET A 97 -2.14 6.71 0.83
C MET A 97 -1.94 6.00 -0.51
N TYR A 98 -2.98 5.39 -1.06
CA TYR A 98 -2.84 4.63 -2.31
C TYR A 98 -2.25 5.49 -3.44
N PRO A 99 -2.85 6.63 -3.81
CA PRO A 99 -2.24 7.47 -4.85
C PRO A 99 -0.89 8.08 -4.43
N LYS A 100 -0.69 8.38 -3.14
CA LYS A 100 0.61 8.89 -2.66
C LYS A 100 1.72 7.88 -2.87
N LEU A 101 1.45 6.60 -2.60
CA LEU A 101 2.43 5.53 -2.77
C LEU A 101 2.84 5.38 -4.23
N PHE A 102 1.89 5.43 -5.16
CA PHE A 102 2.22 5.34 -6.58
C PHE A 102 2.84 6.63 -7.12
N ALA A 103 2.48 7.79 -6.62
CA ALA A 103 3.17 9.03 -6.98
C ALA A 103 4.66 8.96 -6.61
N ALA A 104 4.96 8.46 -5.42
CA ALA A 104 6.35 8.24 -4.98
C ALA A 104 7.06 7.16 -5.80
N SER A 105 6.32 6.29 -6.45
CA SER A 105 6.84 5.23 -7.34
C SER A 105 6.97 5.68 -8.80
N GLY A 106 6.63 6.93 -9.09
CA GLY A 106 6.77 7.49 -10.43
C GLY A 106 5.48 7.51 -11.26
N ILE A 107 4.32 7.23 -10.65
CA ILE A 107 3.03 7.26 -11.35
C ILE A 107 2.18 8.40 -10.76
N PRO A 108 2.11 9.56 -11.43
CA PRO A 108 1.27 10.68 -10.97
C PRO A 108 -0.21 10.30 -10.92
N TYR A 109 -0.97 11.05 -10.14
CA TYR A 109 -2.39 10.77 -9.91
C TYR A 109 -3.19 10.57 -11.21
N GLU A 110 -3.03 11.47 -12.18
CA GLU A 110 -3.75 11.39 -13.45
C GLU A 110 -3.41 10.12 -14.22
N ASN A 111 -2.14 9.76 -14.26
CA ASN A 111 -1.68 8.55 -14.94
C ASN A 111 -2.19 7.30 -14.23
N LEU A 112 -2.28 7.35 -12.91
CA LEU A 112 -2.81 6.25 -12.11
C LEU A 112 -4.30 6.02 -12.43
N VAL A 113 -5.09 7.09 -12.53
CA VAL A 113 -6.51 7.00 -12.91
C VAL A 113 -6.67 6.40 -14.29
N ASP A 114 -5.86 6.86 -15.26
CA ASP A 114 -5.89 6.31 -16.62
C ASP A 114 -5.57 4.83 -16.64
N GLU A 115 -4.57 4.41 -15.87
CA GLU A 115 -4.17 3.00 -15.77
C GLU A 115 -5.30 2.14 -15.18
N LEU A 116 -5.96 2.63 -14.15
CA LEU A 116 -7.08 1.92 -13.54
C LEU A 116 -8.25 1.76 -14.51
N LEU A 117 -8.53 2.78 -15.31
CA LEU A 117 -9.58 2.70 -16.33
C LEU A 117 -9.18 1.68 -17.41
N ARG A 118 -7.93 1.69 -17.84
CA ARG A 118 -7.42 0.71 -18.80
C ARG A 118 -7.55 -0.71 -18.28
N LEU A 119 -7.18 -0.94 -17.02
CA LEU A 119 -7.28 -2.26 -16.38
C LEU A 119 -8.74 -2.72 -16.29
N ALA A 120 -9.66 -1.81 -16.02
CA ALA A 120 -11.09 -2.13 -15.97
C ALA A 120 -11.62 -2.60 -17.32
N LEU A 121 -11.09 -2.05 -18.41
CA LEU A 121 -11.48 -2.46 -19.77
C LEU A 121 -10.92 -3.81 -20.17
N GLU A 122 -9.84 -4.25 -19.54
CA GLU A 122 -9.27 -5.60 -19.76
C GLU A 122 -10.03 -6.70 -19.03
N ALA A 123 -10.69 -6.33 -17.96
CA ALA A 123 -11.34 -7.31 -17.08
C ALA A 123 -12.61 -7.90 -17.67
#